data_2b1221de2df71ba22e29637b519a4c92
#
_entry.id   2b1221de2df71ba22e29637b519a4c92
#
_cell.length_a   1.000
_cell.length_b   1.000
_cell.length_c   1.000
_cell.angle_alpha   90.00
_cell.angle_beta   90.00
_cell.angle_gamma   90.00
#
_symmetry.space_group_name_H-M   'P 1'
#
loop_
_entity.id
_entity.type
_entity.pdbx_description
1 polymer ?
#
loop_
_entity_poly.entity_id
_entity_poly.type
_entity_poly.pdbx_seq_one_letter_code
_entity_poly.pdbx_strand_id
1 'polypeptide(L)'
;MKKSLHLTRTLLAASLLAAGLASAPALAQEQPGKGVKVTPVKSSIAEETFQTLLVMKALQQLGYDVQPIKEIEYATGHLAVANGDATFIAAHWNPLHADFYKNAGGDAKLYRKGEYSGNAAQGYLIDKKTADAHKITNVEQLKNPEIAKLFDTNGDGKADLTGCNPGWGCEAVIEHHLGAYKLRDSVTHVQGAYAALMADTIARFKQGKPILYYTWTPYWVSGVLRPGQEVVWLEVPFSSLPGEQAKLDTKLPNGKNYGFVLNTQHIVANKAFTDANPAAAKLFEVMKLPVGDINAQNLRMKDGENKPADLERHVDAWIKAHQKTFDGWIEQARAAAKK
;
A
#
# COMPACT_ATOMS: atom_id res chain seq x y z
N MET A 1 -37.94 95.68 20.71
CA MET A 1 -38.88 94.79 21.41
C MET A 1 -38.18 93.45 21.54
N LYS A 2 -37.88 93.01 22.77
CA LYS A 2 -37.09 91.85 23.14
C LYS A 2 -37.97 90.59 23.18
N LYS A 3 -37.54 89.45 22.60
CA LYS A 3 -38.07 88.17 22.98
C LYS A 3 -36.89 87.23 23.23
N SER A 4 -36.78 86.74 24.45
CA SER A 4 -35.86 85.79 24.98
C SER A 4 -36.20 84.36 24.49
N LEU A 5 -35.21 83.58 24.10
CA LEU A 5 -35.34 82.17 23.80
C LEU A 5 -34.65 81.37 24.88
N HIS A 6 -35.43 80.54 25.58
CA HIS A 6 -34.93 79.61 26.58
C HIS A 6 -34.28 78.36 25.90
N LEU A 7 -33.05 78.11 26.25
CA LEU A 7 -32.30 76.99 25.80
C LEU A 7 -32.49 75.82 26.82
N THR A 8 -33.22 74.77 26.40
CA THR A 8 -33.37 73.53 27.17
C THR A 8 -32.23 72.59 26.83
N ARG A 9 -31.38 72.34 27.80
CA ARG A 9 -30.33 71.32 27.66
C ARG A 9 -30.87 69.91 27.92
N THR A 10 -30.92 69.12 26.88
CA THR A 10 -31.19 67.64 27.00
C THR A 10 -29.88 66.93 27.13
N LEU A 11 -29.63 66.29 28.25
CA LEU A 11 -28.50 65.35 28.48
C LEU A 11 -28.83 64.02 27.83
N LEU A 12 -28.09 63.64 26.75
CA LEU A 12 -28.06 62.27 26.25
C LEU A 12 -27.00 61.53 27.02
N ALA A 13 -27.44 60.59 27.83
CA ALA A 13 -26.58 59.54 28.42
C ALA A 13 -26.24 58.48 27.36
N ALA A 14 -25.00 58.48 26.85
CA ALA A 14 -24.48 57.42 25.97
C ALA A 14 -24.07 56.24 26.81
N SER A 15 -24.87 55.15 26.78
CA SER A 15 -24.53 53.85 27.37
C SER A 15 -23.56 53.12 26.45
N LEU A 16 -22.27 53.09 26.75
CA LEU A 16 -21.30 52.22 26.11
C LEU A 16 -21.55 50.79 26.56
N LEU A 17 -22.22 49.98 25.76
CA LEU A 17 -22.16 48.50 25.85
C LEU A 17 -20.78 48.07 25.38
N ALA A 18 -19.87 47.78 26.28
CA ALA A 18 -18.65 47.04 26.04
C ALA A 18 -19.04 45.58 25.79
N ALA A 19 -19.22 45.18 24.50
CA ALA A 19 -19.28 43.77 24.10
C ALA A 19 -17.89 43.16 24.30
N GLY A 20 -17.68 42.54 25.45
CA GLY A 20 -16.53 41.70 25.70
C GLY A 20 -16.58 40.48 24.76
N LEU A 21 -15.86 40.56 23.65
CA LEU A 21 -15.49 39.38 22.88
C LEU A 21 -14.63 38.49 23.79
N ALA A 22 -15.27 37.55 24.46
CA ALA A 22 -14.58 36.40 25.08
C ALA A 22 -13.97 35.62 23.93
N SER A 23 -12.72 35.93 23.56
CA SER A 23 -11.88 35.04 22.77
C SER A 23 -11.72 33.77 23.60
N ALA A 24 -12.51 32.73 23.26
CA ALA A 24 -12.25 31.40 23.74
C ALA A 24 -10.78 31.09 23.43
N PRO A 25 -9.97 30.65 24.42
CA PRO A 25 -8.62 30.23 24.14
C PRO A 25 -8.72 29.14 23.08
N ALA A 26 -8.16 29.36 21.89
CA ALA A 26 -7.91 28.31 20.94
C ALA A 26 -7.06 27.29 21.69
N LEU A 27 -7.64 26.16 22.07
CA LEU A 27 -6.92 25.07 22.71
C LEU A 27 -5.76 24.76 21.75
N ALA A 28 -4.54 25.11 22.17
CA ALA A 28 -3.35 24.80 21.38
C ALA A 28 -3.41 23.31 21.09
N GLN A 29 -3.51 22.94 19.81
CA GLN A 29 -3.68 21.57 19.40
C GLN A 29 -2.46 20.80 19.86
N GLU A 30 -2.65 19.79 20.73
CA GLU A 30 -1.56 19.02 21.29
C GLU A 30 -0.73 18.38 20.18
N GLN A 31 0.56 18.64 20.21
CA GLN A 31 1.55 18.12 19.22
C GLN A 31 2.49 17.13 19.93
N PRO A 32 2.05 15.88 20.15
CA PRO A 32 2.84 14.90 20.90
C PRO A 32 4.16 14.54 20.19
N GLY A 33 4.27 14.78 18.87
CA GLY A 33 5.47 14.53 18.08
C GLY A 33 6.45 15.70 18.00
N LYS A 34 6.23 16.80 18.72
CA LYS A 34 7.08 18.01 18.61
C LYS A 34 8.54 17.71 18.93
N GLY A 35 9.42 18.02 17.97
CA GLY A 35 10.86 17.77 18.10
C GLY A 35 11.31 16.33 17.83
N VAL A 36 10.39 15.43 17.47
CA VAL A 36 10.71 14.03 17.16
C VAL A 36 10.79 13.85 15.66
N LYS A 37 11.95 13.42 15.19
CA LYS A 37 12.22 13.14 13.77
C LYS A 37 11.70 11.77 13.38
N VAL A 38 11.07 11.70 12.17
CA VAL A 38 10.54 10.48 11.57
C VAL A 38 11.08 10.32 10.16
N THR A 39 11.68 9.17 9.86
CA THR A 39 12.26 8.84 8.56
C THR A 39 11.47 7.70 7.91
N PRO A 40 10.57 8.00 6.95
CA PRO A 40 9.82 6.99 6.20
C PRO A 40 10.69 6.32 5.15
N VAL A 41 10.45 5.03 4.90
CA VAL A 41 11.01 4.29 3.77
C VAL A 41 9.91 3.55 3.01
N LYS A 42 10.08 3.34 1.71
CA LYS A 42 9.22 2.54 0.85
C LYS A 42 10.07 1.73 -0.15
N SER A 43 9.47 0.75 -0.80
CA SER A 43 10.11 0.02 -1.91
C SER A 43 10.16 0.86 -3.20
N SER A 44 10.70 0.27 -4.25
CA SER A 44 10.71 0.84 -5.61
C SER A 44 9.32 0.92 -6.26
N ILE A 45 8.27 0.36 -5.63
CA ILE A 45 6.90 0.44 -6.14
C ILE A 45 6.38 1.88 -5.98
N ALA A 46 6.18 2.56 -7.11
CA ALA A 46 5.76 3.96 -7.13
C ALA A 46 4.40 4.18 -6.44
N GLU A 47 3.50 3.21 -6.56
CA GLU A 47 2.13 3.24 -6.02
C GLU A 47 2.09 3.25 -4.49
N GLU A 48 3.13 2.76 -3.81
CA GLU A 48 3.25 2.83 -2.34
C GLU A 48 3.51 4.25 -1.82
N THR A 49 3.84 5.18 -2.71
CA THR A 49 4.09 6.59 -2.34
C THR A 49 2.84 7.25 -1.76
N PHE A 50 1.67 7.06 -2.37
CA PHE A 50 0.42 7.63 -1.86
C PHE A 50 0.11 7.14 -0.43
N GLN A 51 0.25 5.84 -0.20
CA GLN A 51 0.01 5.22 1.11
C GLN A 51 0.98 5.75 2.16
N THR A 52 2.26 5.90 1.80
CA THR A 52 3.30 6.44 2.68
C THR A 52 3.05 7.92 2.99
N LEU A 53 2.71 8.74 1.98
CA LEU A 53 2.40 10.16 2.16
C LEU A 53 1.20 10.38 3.10
N LEU A 54 0.17 9.53 3.02
CA LEU A 54 -0.99 9.63 3.92
C LEU A 54 -0.58 9.43 5.38
N VAL A 55 0.30 8.46 5.67
CA VAL A 55 0.87 8.26 7.01
C VAL A 55 1.71 9.46 7.44
N MET A 56 2.53 10.00 6.52
CA MET A 56 3.35 11.19 6.78
C MET A 56 2.51 12.41 7.14
N LYS A 57 1.43 12.70 6.39
CA LYS A 57 0.50 13.81 6.69
C LYS A 57 -0.14 13.65 8.07
N ALA A 58 -0.52 12.44 8.45
CA ALA A 58 -1.07 12.18 9.77
C ALA A 58 -0.04 12.40 10.89
N LEU A 59 1.21 11.98 10.70
CA LEU A 59 2.31 12.24 11.63
C LEU A 59 2.62 13.74 11.73
N GLN A 60 2.66 14.47 10.60
CA GLN A 60 2.84 15.92 10.58
C GLN A 60 1.73 16.66 11.37
N GLN A 61 0.48 16.19 11.26
CA GLN A 61 -0.65 16.73 12.02
C GLN A 61 -0.52 16.53 13.53
N LEU A 62 0.27 15.52 13.95
CA LEU A 62 0.64 15.25 15.34
C LEU A 62 1.92 16.00 15.78
N GLY A 63 2.53 16.77 14.88
CA GLY A 63 3.71 17.60 15.17
C GLY A 63 5.06 16.93 14.97
N TYR A 64 5.12 15.71 14.40
CA TYR A 64 6.38 15.05 14.08
C TYR A 64 7.13 15.77 12.95
N ASP A 65 8.48 15.81 13.05
CA ASP A 65 9.38 16.26 11.99
C ASP A 65 9.61 15.13 10.98
N VAL A 66 8.71 15.05 9.97
CA VAL A 66 8.71 13.97 8.99
C VAL A 66 9.63 14.28 7.82
N GLN A 67 10.65 13.47 7.65
CA GLN A 67 11.66 13.59 6.61
C GLN A 67 11.16 13.10 5.25
N PRO A 68 11.80 13.47 4.13
CA PRO A 68 11.50 12.92 2.82
C PRO A 68 11.59 11.39 2.79
N ILE A 69 10.73 10.78 1.96
CA ILE A 69 10.72 9.31 1.76
C ILE A 69 12.05 8.87 1.16
N LYS A 70 12.64 7.82 1.74
CA LYS A 70 13.78 7.11 1.13
C LYS A 70 13.28 5.85 0.44
N GLU A 71 13.81 5.58 -0.76
CA GLU A 71 13.50 4.35 -1.48
C GLU A 71 14.54 3.28 -1.12
N ILE A 72 14.09 2.17 -0.55
CA ILE A 72 14.92 1.05 -0.09
C ILE A 72 14.10 -0.23 -0.26
N GLU A 73 14.65 -1.26 -0.91
CA GLU A 73 13.96 -2.53 -1.12
C GLU A 73 13.60 -3.23 0.21
N TYR A 74 12.57 -4.04 0.17
CA TYR A 74 11.88 -4.57 1.37
C TYR A 74 12.79 -5.22 2.42
N ALA A 75 13.69 -6.12 2.02
CA ALA A 75 14.58 -6.80 2.97
C ALA A 75 15.47 -5.80 3.72
N THR A 76 16.14 -4.91 2.98
CA THR A 76 16.99 -3.86 3.54
C THR A 76 16.18 -2.83 4.32
N GLY A 77 14.99 -2.47 3.83
CA GLY A 77 14.08 -1.55 4.51
C GLY A 77 13.64 -2.05 5.89
N HIS A 78 13.29 -3.35 6.02
CA HIS A 78 12.97 -3.94 7.32
C HIS A 78 14.15 -3.91 8.28
N LEU A 79 15.37 -4.21 7.80
CA LEU A 79 16.59 -4.10 8.61
C LEU A 79 16.86 -2.66 9.04
N ALA A 80 16.71 -1.68 8.14
CA ALA A 80 16.90 -0.26 8.45
C ALA A 80 15.90 0.22 9.53
N VAL A 81 14.64 -0.21 9.43
CA VAL A 81 13.63 0.08 10.47
C VAL A 81 13.99 -0.60 11.78
N ALA A 82 14.38 -1.88 11.78
CA ALA A 82 14.74 -2.61 12.98
C ALA A 82 15.94 -2.01 13.71
N ASN A 83 16.90 -1.44 12.98
CA ASN A 83 18.10 -0.82 13.53
C ASN A 83 17.91 0.66 13.93
N GLY A 84 16.78 1.29 13.53
CA GLY A 84 16.51 2.71 13.81
C GLY A 84 17.08 3.68 12.77
N ASP A 85 17.66 3.19 11.66
CA ASP A 85 18.11 4.01 10.53
C ASP A 85 16.94 4.60 9.73
N ALA A 86 15.78 3.95 9.82
CA ALA A 86 14.48 4.40 9.37
C ALA A 86 13.43 4.21 10.47
N THR A 87 12.31 4.93 10.38
CA THR A 87 11.27 4.88 11.40
C THR A 87 10.17 3.89 11.06
N PHE A 88 9.71 3.90 9.80
CA PHE A 88 8.60 3.02 9.38
C PHE A 88 8.59 2.72 7.88
N ILE A 89 7.90 1.62 7.54
CA ILE A 89 7.43 1.22 6.20
C ILE A 89 5.91 1.13 6.26
N ALA A 90 5.18 1.82 5.35
CA ALA A 90 3.73 1.78 5.32
C ALA A 90 3.15 0.54 4.62
N ALA A 91 3.90 -0.12 3.77
CA ALA A 91 3.47 -1.21 2.91
C ALA A 91 4.19 -2.54 3.22
N HIS A 92 4.08 -3.02 4.45
CA HIS A 92 4.48 -4.38 4.78
C HIS A 92 3.36 -5.36 4.44
N TRP A 93 3.58 -6.26 3.51
CA TRP A 93 2.62 -7.27 3.06
C TRP A 93 2.71 -8.53 3.91
N ASN A 94 1.68 -8.81 4.69
CA ASN A 94 1.63 -10.00 5.55
C ASN A 94 0.65 -11.04 4.98
N PRO A 95 1.06 -12.31 4.78
CA PRO A 95 2.31 -12.94 5.22
C PRO A 95 3.47 -12.92 4.21
N LEU A 96 3.33 -12.31 3.03
CA LEU A 96 4.36 -12.34 1.98
C LEU A 96 5.76 -11.88 2.48
N HIS A 97 5.80 -10.90 3.38
CA HIS A 97 7.03 -10.37 3.96
C HIS A 97 7.39 -10.98 5.34
N ALA A 98 6.81 -12.14 5.69
CA ALA A 98 7.05 -12.74 7.00
C ALA A 98 8.53 -13.05 7.26
N ASP A 99 9.26 -13.53 6.23
CA ASP A 99 10.70 -13.79 6.34
C ASP A 99 11.50 -12.50 6.54
N PHE A 100 11.19 -11.40 5.82
CA PHE A 100 11.83 -10.09 6.02
C PHE A 100 11.63 -9.57 7.43
N TYR A 101 10.40 -9.67 7.94
CA TYR A 101 10.04 -9.28 9.30
C TYR A 101 10.82 -10.08 10.35
N LYS A 102 10.82 -11.42 10.23
CA LYS A 102 11.54 -12.32 11.13
C LYS A 102 13.04 -12.06 11.11
N ASN A 103 13.64 -12.01 9.91
CA ASN A 103 15.09 -11.83 9.75
C ASN A 103 15.57 -10.47 10.29
N ALA A 104 14.71 -9.45 10.30
CA ALA A 104 14.98 -8.16 10.90
C ALA A 104 14.82 -8.14 12.43
N GLY A 105 14.46 -9.26 13.06
CA GLY A 105 14.31 -9.39 14.52
C GLY A 105 12.87 -9.48 15.02
N GLY A 106 11.88 -9.48 14.13
CA GLY A 106 10.47 -9.68 14.45
C GLY A 106 9.95 -8.71 15.53
N ASP A 107 9.02 -9.17 16.36
CA ASP A 107 8.39 -8.38 17.43
C ASP A 107 9.38 -7.88 18.51
N ALA A 108 10.61 -8.40 18.55
CA ALA A 108 11.63 -7.89 19.47
C ALA A 108 12.18 -6.51 19.04
N LYS A 109 12.21 -6.22 17.73
CA LYS A 109 12.76 -4.98 17.16
C LYS A 109 11.75 -4.17 16.37
N LEU A 110 10.67 -4.78 15.92
CA LEU A 110 9.67 -4.19 15.04
C LEU A 110 8.30 -4.14 15.72
N TYR A 111 7.56 -3.07 15.43
CA TYR A 111 6.16 -2.90 15.81
C TYR A 111 5.28 -3.11 14.56
N ARG A 112 4.24 -3.95 14.70
CA ARG A 112 3.28 -4.25 13.62
C ARG A 112 1.91 -4.52 14.21
N LYS A 113 1.19 -3.45 14.57
CA LYS A 113 -0.19 -3.55 15.05
C LYS A 113 -1.14 -2.86 14.08
N GLY A 114 -2.39 -3.33 14.06
CA GLY A 114 -3.40 -2.85 13.14
C GLY A 114 -3.23 -3.40 11.71
N GLU A 115 -4.26 -3.27 10.91
CA GLU A 115 -4.30 -3.61 9.50
C GLU A 115 -4.54 -2.33 8.72
N TYR A 116 -3.55 -1.90 7.93
CA TYR A 116 -3.63 -0.68 7.14
C TYR A 116 -4.51 -0.86 5.91
N SER A 117 -4.40 -2.01 5.22
CA SER A 117 -5.29 -2.42 4.14
C SER A 117 -5.35 -3.94 4.06
N GLY A 118 -6.43 -4.51 3.53
CA GLY A 118 -6.65 -5.96 3.51
C GLY A 118 -7.14 -6.50 2.17
N ASN A 119 -7.35 -7.84 2.14
CA ASN A 119 -7.88 -8.56 0.98
C ASN A 119 -7.06 -8.41 -0.32
N ALA A 120 -5.75 -8.29 -0.21
CA ALA A 120 -4.86 -8.23 -1.34
C ALA A 120 -4.64 -9.64 -1.91
N ALA A 121 -5.18 -9.91 -3.10
CA ALA A 121 -4.98 -11.15 -3.82
C ALA A 121 -3.75 -11.07 -4.71
N GLN A 122 -3.13 -12.22 -4.99
CA GLN A 122 -2.02 -12.34 -5.92
C GLN A 122 -1.98 -13.74 -6.54
N GLY A 123 -1.32 -13.89 -7.68
CA GLY A 123 -1.23 -15.16 -8.38
C GLY A 123 -0.84 -15.03 -9.85
N TYR A 124 -0.99 -16.12 -10.58
CA TYR A 124 -0.68 -16.24 -11.98
C TYR A 124 -1.91 -16.05 -12.85
N LEU A 125 -1.76 -15.33 -13.95
CA LEU A 125 -2.85 -15.08 -14.91
C LEU A 125 -2.35 -15.33 -16.34
N ILE A 126 -3.31 -15.70 -17.19
CA ILE A 126 -3.13 -15.76 -18.65
C ILE A 126 -4.27 -15.01 -19.33
N ASP A 127 -4.09 -14.65 -20.60
CA ASP A 127 -5.19 -14.08 -21.39
C ASP A 127 -6.34 -15.07 -21.54
N LYS A 128 -7.57 -14.55 -21.43
CA LYS A 128 -8.77 -15.37 -21.45
C LYS A 128 -8.97 -16.10 -22.79
N LYS A 129 -8.56 -15.50 -23.89
CA LYS A 129 -8.67 -16.11 -25.24
C LYS A 129 -7.87 -17.41 -25.31
N THR A 130 -6.63 -17.41 -24.86
CA THR A 130 -5.75 -18.59 -24.82
C THR A 130 -6.26 -19.62 -23.81
N ALA A 131 -6.71 -19.17 -22.62
CA ALA A 131 -7.29 -20.03 -21.63
C ALA A 131 -8.50 -20.82 -22.15
N ASP A 132 -9.45 -20.12 -22.76
CA ASP A 132 -10.67 -20.74 -23.29
C ASP A 132 -10.38 -21.69 -24.48
N ALA A 133 -9.49 -21.29 -25.42
CA ALA A 133 -9.14 -22.08 -26.58
C ALA A 133 -8.46 -23.42 -26.24
N HIS A 134 -7.61 -23.41 -25.21
CA HIS A 134 -6.81 -24.55 -24.81
C HIS A 134 -7.27 -25.18 -23.48
N LYS A 135 -8.35 -24.66 -22.87
CA LYS A 135 -8.90 -25.12 -21.58
C LYS A 135 -7.86 -25.10 -20.45
N ILE A 136 -7.07 -24.02 -20.40
CA ILE A 136 -6.01 -23.86 -19.41
C ILE A 136 -6.62 -23.21 -18.16
N THR A 137 -6.55 -23.91 -17.03
CA THR A 137 -7.09 -23.48 -15.73
C THR A 137 -6.09 -23.61 -14.59
N ASN A 138 -4.98 -24.35 -14.79
CA ASN A 138 -4.02 -24.65 -13.75
C ASN A 138 -2.58 -24.54 -14.29
N VAL A 139 -1.68 -24.03 -13.48
CA VAL A 139 -0.25 -23.90 -13.83
C VAL A 139 0.40 -25.23 -14.17
N GLU A 140 -0.11 -26.34 -13.63
CA GLU A 140 0.41 -27.68 -13.92
C GLU A 140 0.33 -28.04 -15.39
N GLN A 141 -0.63 -27.49 -16.15
CA GLN A 141 -0.77 -27.71 -17.58
C GLN A 141 0.40 -27.15 -18.39
N LEU A 142 1.18 -26.22 -17.82
CA LEU A 142 2.42 -25.71 -18.44
C LEU A 142 3.53 -26.77 -18.55
N LYS A 143 3.39 -27.95 -17.92
CA LYS A 143 4.28 -29.07 -18.14
C LYS A 143 4.15 -29.69 -19.55
N ASN A 144 3.00 -29.48 -20.20
CA ASN A 144 2.81 -29.91 -21.58
C ASN A 144 3.57 -28.97 -22.53
N PRO A 145 4.54 -29.43 -23.32
CA PRO A 145 5.34 -28.62 -24.22
C PRO A 145 4.49 -27.79 -25.22
N GLU A 146 3.37 -28.34 -25.70
CA GLU A 146 2.48 -27.63 -26.63
C GLU A 146 1.77 -26.44 -25.95
N ILE A 147 1.49 -26.56 -24.64
CA ILE A 147 0.92 -25.44 -23.85
C ILE A 147 2.02 -24.44 -23.51
N ALA A 148 3.18 -24.90 -23.04
CA ALA A 148 4.31 -24.02 -22.70
C ALA A 148 4.71 -23.14 -23.88
N LYS A 149 4.81 -23.72 -25.07
CA LYS A 149 5.16 -23.03 -26.32
C LYS A 149 4.23 -21.87 -26.69
N LEU A 150 2.98 -21.87 -26.23
CA LEU A 150 2.06 -20.73 -26.47
C LEU A 150 2.58 -19.44 -25.83
N PHE A 151 3.27 -19.56 -24.71
CA PHE A 151 3.79 -18.47 -23.89
C PHE A 151 5.30 -18.28 -24.04
N ASP A 152 5.95 -19.03 -24.94
CA ASP A 152 7.37 -18.87 -25.29
C ASP A 152 7.55 -17.57 -26.07
N THR A 153 8.33 -16.64 -25.55
CA THR A 153 8.54 -15.33 -26.15
C THR A 153 9.94 -15.19 -26.77
N ASN A 154 10.85 -16.10 -26.41
CA ASN A 154 12.26 -16.05 -26.79
C ASN A 154 12.70 -17.22 -27.67
N GLY A 155 11.87 -18.25 -27.85
CA GLY A 155 12.12 -19.41 -28.72
C GLY A 155 12.90 -20.52 -28.08
N ASP A 156 12.99 -20.59 -26.75
CA ASP A 156 13.72 -21.63 -26.00
C ASP A 156 12.86 -22.88 -25.67
N GLY A 157 11.59 -22.85 -26.04
CA GLY A 157 10.62 -23.93 -25.84
C GLY A 157 9.96 -23.95 -24.46
N LYS A 158 10.23 -22.96 -23.60
CA LYS A 158 9.59 -22.82 -22.29
C LYS A 158 8.58 -21.66 -22.29
N ALA A 159 7.63 -21.75 -21.39
CA ALA A 159 6.71 -20.65 -21.12
C ALA A 159 7.45 -19.55 -20.34
N ASP A 160 7.40 -18.31 -20.81
CA ASP A 160 7.95 -17.16 -20.14
C ASP A 160 6.92 -16.57 -19.16
N LEU A 161 7.07 -16.89 -17.87
CA LEU A 161 6.28 -16.29 -16.81
C LEU A 161 6.86 -14.91 -16.45
N THR A 162 6.20 -13.86 -16.87
CA THR A 162 6.51 -12.49 -16.38
C THR A 162 6.28 -12.44 -14.88
N GLY A 163 7.36 -12.37 -14.09
CA GLY A 163 7.34 -12.41 -12.63
C GLY A 163 7.51 -11.05 -11.99
N CYS A 164 8.36 -10.95 -10.99
CA CYS A 164 8.58 -9.73 -10.24
C CYS A 164 10.07 -9.39 -10.07
N ASN A 165 10.36 -8.25 -9.40
CA ASN A 165 11.74 -7.84 -9.16
C ASN A 165 12.48 -8.87 -8.31
N PRO A 166 13.77 -9.09 -8.60
CA PRO A 166 14.65 -9.82 -7.68
C PRO A 166 14.64 -9.18 -6.28
N GLY A 167 14.59 -10.02 -5.24
CA GLY A 167 14.55 -9.58 -3.84
C GLY A 167 13.16 -9.23 -3.31
N TRP A 168 12.11 -9.29 -4.13
CA TRP A 168 10.74 -9.16 -3.63
C TRP A 168 10.23 -10.49 -3.06
N GLY A 169 9.23 -10.41 -2.15
CA GLY A 169 8.64 -11.62 -1.57
C GLY A 169 8.01 -12.56 -2.59
N CYS A 170 7.45 -12.02 -3.68
CA CYS A 170 6.88 -12.81 -4.77
C CYS A 170 7.93 -13.63 -5.53
N GLU A 171 9.17 -13.13 -5.67
CA GLU A 171 10.25 -13.91 -6.28
C GLU A 171 10.47 -15.23 -5.54
N ALA A 172 10.62 -15.17 -4.23
CA ALA A 172 10.83 -16.36 -3.41
C ALA A 172 9.69 -17.38 -3.54
N VAL A 173 8.44 -16.90 -3.62
CA VAL A 173 7.26 -17.76 -3.79
C VAL A 173 7.22 -18.36 -5.20
N ILE A 174 7.45 -17.57 -6.25
CA ILE A 174 7.46 -18.07 -7.64
C ILE A 174 8.55 -19.12 -7.82
N GLU A 175 9.77 -18.84 -7.36
CA GLU A 175 10.88 -19.78 -7.44
C GLU A 175 10.60 -21.09 -6.67
N HIS A 176 9.96 -20.97 -5.51
CA HIS A 176 9.51 -22.16 -4.77
C HIS A 176 8.45 -22.96 -5.55
N HIS A 177 7.45 -22.28 -6.13
CA HIS A 177 6.41 -22.92 -6.93
C HIS A 177 6.96 -23.65 -8.15
N LEU A 178 7.93 -23.07 -8.87
CA LEU A 178 8.58 -23.73 -10.01
C LEU A 178 9.21 -25.06 -9.60
N GLY A 179 9.80 -25.14 -8.40
CA GLY A 179 10.33 -26.37 -7.85
C GLY A 179 9.24 -27.35 -7.39
N ALA A 180 8.34 -26.87 -6.51
CA ALA A 180 7.30 -27.68 -5.88
C ALA A 180 6.31 -28.28 -6.89
N TYR A 181 5.95 -27.55 -7.93
CA TYR A 181 5.05 -27.99 -8.99
C TYR A 181 5.78 -28.64 -10.16
N LYS A 182 7.12 -28.80 -10.11
CA LYS A 182 7.96 -29.43 -11.18
C LYS A 182 7.78 -28.72 -12.52
N LEU A 183 7.90 -27.38 -12.51
CA LEU A 183 7.73 -26.52 -13.70
C LEU A 183 9.06 -25.98 -14.26
N ARG A 184 10.21 -26.20 -13.61
CA ARG A 184 11.49 -25.62 -14.02
C ARG A 184 11.96 -26.02 -15.41
N ASP A 185 11.52 -27.19 -15.90
CA ASP A 185 11.89 -27.67 -17.24
C ASP A 185 11.02 -27.03 -18.34
N SER A 186 9.84 -26.50 -17.99
CA SER A 186 8.84 -25.98 -18.94
C SER A 186 8.49 -24.50 -18.75
N VAL A 187 8.94 -23.85 -17.67
CA VAL A 187 8.64 -22.46 -17.36
C VAL A 187 9.91 -21.72 -16.95
N THR A 188 10.13 -20.55 -17.56
CA THR A 188 11.17 -19.58 -17.19
C THR A 188 10.54 -18.44 -16.39
N HIS A 189 11.07 -18.15 -15.20
CA HIS A 189 10.68 -16.95 -14.43
C HIS A 189 11.42 -15.74 -14.99
N VAL A 190 10.74 -14.90 -15.74
CA VAL A 190 11.29 -13.66 -16.27
C VAL A 190 11.25 -12.60 -15.18
N GLN A 191 12.42 -12.24 -14.67
CA GLN A 191 12.61 -11.28 -13.58
C GLN A 191 13.15 -9.94 -14.11
N GLY A 192 12.82 -8.85 -13.44
CA GLY A 192 13.30 -7.53 -13.81
C GLY A 192 12.46 -6.42 -13.20
N ALA A 193 12.61 -5.18 -13.68
CA ALA A 193 11.77 -4.06 -13.28
C ALA A 193 10.31 -4.32 -13.65
N TYR A 194 9.49 -4.66 -12.67
CA TYR A 194 8.10 -5.15 -12.88
C TYR A 194 7.27 -4.24 -13.78
N ALA A 195 7.37 -2.92 -13.59
CA ALA A 195 6.61 -1.97 -14.41
C ALA A 195 6.96 -2.06 -15.90
N ALA A 196 8.24 -2.28 -16.23
CA ALA A 196 8.72 -2.46 -17.60
C ALA A 196 8.24 -3.80 -18.16
N LEU A 197 8.40 -4.88 -17.39
CA LEU A 197 7.92 -6.21 -17.79
C LEU A 197 6.41 -6.21 -18.05
N MET A 198 5.62 -5.52 -17.24
CA MET A 198 4.19 -5.41 -17.46
C MET A 198 3.80 -4.53 -18.63
N ALA A 199 4.60 -3.51 -18.96
CA ALA A 199 4.38 -2.74 -20.19
C ALA A 199 4.52 -3.62 -21.43
N ASP A 200 5.56 -4.48 -21.48
CA ASP A 200 5.74 -5.45 -22.58
C ASP A 200 4.63 -6.50 -22.60
N THR A 201 4.24 -7.04 -21.45
CA THR A 201 3.13 -8.00 -21.33
C THR A 201 1.82 -7.41 -21.88
N ILE A 202 1.49 -6.16 -21.52
CA ILE A 202 0.30 -5.46 -22.03
C ILE A 202 0.42 -5.18 -23.53
N ALA A 203 1.60 -4.82 -24.02
CA ALA A 203 1.82 -4.62 -25.46
C ALA A 203 1.59 -5.91 -26.25
N ARG A 204 2.06 -7.06 -25.74
CA ARG A 204 1.78 -8.39 -26.33
C ARG A 204 0.29 -8.72 -26.33
N PHE A 205 -0.40 -8.49 -25.20
CA PHE A 205 -1.84 -8.68 -25.09
C PHE A 205 -2.61 -7.85 -26.15
N LYS A 206 -2.27 -6.57 -26.30
CA LYS A 206 -2.88 -5.69 -27.32
C LYS A 206 -2.62 -6.16 -28.75
N GLN A 207 -1.55 -6.91 -29.00
CA GLN A 207 -1.27 -7.56 -30.28
C GLN A 207 -2.03 -8.88 -30.48
N GLY A 208 -2.86 -9.28 -29.51
CA GLY A 208 -3.60 -10.56 -29.51
C GLY A 208 -2.74 -11.78 -29.28
N LYS A 209 -1.50 -11.61 -28.77
CA LYS A 209 -0.56 -12.68 -28.43
C LYS A 209 -0.84 -13.22 -27.03
N PRO A 210 -0.59 -14.53 -26.77
CA PRO A 210 -0.70 -15.10 -25.44
C PRO A 210 0.24 -14.42 -24.44
N ILE A 211 -0.25 -14.27 -23.21
CA ILE A 211 0.52 -13.74 -22.06
C ILE A 211 0.40 -14.65 -20.85
N LEU A 212 1.48 -14.79 -20.09
CA LEU A 212 1.54 -15.47 -18.79
C LEU A 212 2.29 -14.58 -17.82
N TYR A 213 1.65 -14.19 -16.71
CA TYR A 213 2.25 -13.23 -15.79
C TYR A 213 1.76 -13.41 -14.36
N TYR A 214 2.56 -12.92 -13.42
CA TYR A 214 2.20 -12.73 -12.01
C TYR A 214 1.72 -11.31 -11.80
N THR A 215 0.71 -11.11 -10.95
CA THR A 215 0.28 -9.80 -10.46
C THR A 215 -0.41 -9.91 -9.10
N TRP A 216 -0.73 -8.76 -8.53
CA TRP A 216 -1.46 -8.64 -7.27
C TRP A 216 -2.53 -7.55 -7.35
N THR A 217 -3.42 -7.53 -6.35
CA THR A 217 -4.34 -6.43 -6.08
C THR A 217 -4.11 -5.91 -4.65
N PRO A 218 -4.22 -4.60 -4.37
CA PRO A 218 -4.52 -3.52 -5.32
C PRO A 218 -3.29 -3.13 -6.18
N TYR A 219 -3.44 -3.16 -7.49
CA TYR A 219 -2.45 -2.67 -8.45
C TYR A 219 -3.12 -2.30 -9.78
N TRP A 220 -2.58 -1.31 -10.51
CA TRP A 220 -3.18 -0.78 -11.74
C TRP A 220 -3.34 -1.81 -12.86
N VAL A 221 -2.49 -2.84 -12.88
CA VAL A 221 -2.54 -3.92 -13.89
C VAL A 221 -3.92 -4.56 -13.95
N SER A 222 -4.55 -4.82 -12.80
CA SER A 222 -5.90 -5.41 -12.74
C SER A 222 -7.01 -4.48 -13.24
N GLY A 223 -6.72 -3.18 -13.41
CA GLY A 223 -7.62 -2.23 -14.07
C GLY A 223 -7.52 -2.25 -15.61
N VAL A 224 -6.41 -2.76 -16.15
CA VAL A 224 -6.14 -2.88 -17.60
C VAL A 224 -6.38 -4.31 -18.10
N LEU A 225 -5.84 -5.28 -17.39
CA LEU A 225 -6.03 -6.71 -17.62
C LEU A 225 -6.99 -7.24 -16.55
N ARG A 226 -8.30 -7.05 -16.79
CA ARG A 226 -9.35 -7.31 -15.78
C ARG A 226 -9.62 -8.81 -15.67
N PRO A 227 -9.45 -9.41 -14.48
CA PRO A 227 -9.79 -10.82 -14.27
C PRO A 227 -11.25 -11.12 -14.61
N GLY A 228 -11.48 -12.21 -15.33
CA GLY A 228 -12.80 -12.63 -15.81
C GLY A 228 -13.22 -12.00 -17.15
N GLN A 229 -12.56 -10.95 -17.59
CA GLN A 229 -12.83 -10.26 -18.88
C GLN A 229 -11.67 -10.46 -19.86
N GLU A 230 -10.54 -9.84 -19.62
CA GLU A 230 -9.34 -9.94 -20.47
C GLU A 230 -8.48 -11.14 -20.10
N VAL A 231 -8.44 -11.50 -18.81
CA VAL A 231 -7.55 -12.53 -18.26
C VAL A 231 -8.26 -13.43 -17.27
N VAL A 232 -7.65 -14.56 -16.96
CA VAL A 232 -8.13 -15.51 -15.94
C VAL A 232 -7.01 -15.88 -14.98
N TRP A 233 -7.37 -16.12 -13.71
CA TRP A 233 -6.47 -16.67 -12.71
C TRP A 233 -6.22 -18.14 -13.00
N LEU A 234 -4.96 -18.56 -12.89
CA LEU A 234 -4.58 -19.98 -12.90
C LEU A 234 -4.57 -20.54 -11.48
N GLU A 235 -5.19 -21.67 -11.30
CA GLU A 235 -5.08 -22.45 -10.06
C GLU A 235 -3.72 -23.15 -9.97
N VAL A 236 -3.33 -23.51 -8.75
CA VAL A 236 -2.19 -24.39 -8.49
C VAL A 236 -2.65 -25.74 -8.00
N PRO A 237 -1.84 -26.83 -8.15
CA PRO A 237 -2.28 -28.18 -7.79
C PRO A 237 -2.47 -28.40 -6.28
N PHE A 238 -1.70 -27.69 -5.45
CA PHE A 238 -1.76 -27.75 -3.99
C PHE A 238 -1.09 -26.52 -3.36
N SER A 239 -1.39 -26.25 -2.08
CA SER A 239 -0.72 -25.19 -1.31
C SER A 239 0.75 -25.56 -1.06
N SER A 240 1.66 -24.67 -1.42
CA SER A 240 3.10 -24.83 -1.18
C SER A 240 3.76 -23.46 -1.14
N LEU A 241 4.28 -23.06 0.01
CA LEU A 241 4.90 -21.76 0.21
C LEU A 241 6.27 -21.92 0.87
N PRO A 242 7.23 -21.02 0.65
CA PRO A 242 8.55 -21.07 1.28
C PRO A 242 8.55 -20.47 2.69
N GLY A 243 9.64 -20.68 3.43
CA GLY A 243 10.01 -19.98 4.65
C GLY A 243 8.95 -20.02 5.75
N GLU A 244 8.67 -18.87 6.34
CA GLU A 244 7.68 -18.69 7.41
C GLU A 244 6.24 -18.97 6.96
N GLN A 245 5.99 -18.96 5.67
CA GLN A 245 4.67 -19.25 5.09
C GLN A 245 4.43 -20.75 4.83
N ALA A 246 5.42 -21.62 5.01
CA ALA A 246 5.38 -23.02 4.57
C ALA A 246 4.20 -23.86 5.09
N LYS A 247 3.59 -23.45 6.21
CA LYS A 247 2.44 -24.12 6.83
C LYS A 247 1.08 -23.52 6.48
N LEU A 248 1.05 -22.43 5.70
CA LEU A 248 -0.19 -21.74 5.36
C LEU A 248 -0.90 -22.44 4.20
N ASP A 249 -2.23 -22.50 4.29
CA ASP A 249 -3.07 -22.96 3.19
C ASP A 249 -3.41 -21.75 2.29
N THR A 250 -3.20 -21.91 0.98
CA THR A 250 -3.50 -20.89 -0.03
C THR A 250 -4.90 -21.05 -0.63
N LYS A 251 -5.66 -22.06 -0.18
CA LYS A 251 -7.00 -22.32 -0.66
C LYS A 251 -7.98 -21.25 -0.16
N LEU A 252 -8.69 -20.63 -1.07
CA LEU A 252 -9.71 -19.62 -0.75
C LEU A 252 -11.01 -20.27 -0.24
N PRO A 253 -11.89 -19.52 0.47
CA PRO A 253 -13.17 -20.04 0.95
C PRO A 253 -14.09 -20.60 -0.15
N ASN A 254 -13.97 -20.12 -1.38
CA ASN A 254 -14.70 -20.62 -2.55
C ASN A 254 -14.13 -21.92 -3.15
N GLY A 255 -13.13 -22.49 -2.52
CA GLY A 255 -12.45 -23.72 -2.95
C GLY A 255 -11.35 -23.53 -3.99
N LYS A 256 -11.17 -22.33 -4.55
CA LYS A 256 -10.10 -22.03 -5.50
C LYS A 256 -8.75 -21.87 -4.81
N ASN A 257 -7.68 -22.27 -5.50
CA ASN A 257 -6.32 -22.12 -5.00
C ASN A 257 -5.43 -21.46 -6.04
N TYR A 258 -5.02 -20.23 -5.78
CA TYR A 258 -4.16 -19.46 -6.70
C TYR A 258 -2.69 -19.44 -6.25
N GLY A 259 -2.33 -20.26 -5.26
CA GLY A 259 -0.94 -20.45 -4.82
C GLY A 259 -0.43 -19.43 -3.82
N PHE A 260 -1.21 -18.40 -3.49
CA PHE A 260 -0.82 -17.35 -2.58
C PHE A 260 -1.90 -17.12 -1.53
N VAL A 261 -1.51 -16.77 -0.32
CA VAL A 261 -2.43 -16.34 0.73
C VAL A 261 -2.91 -14.91 0.42
N LEU A 262 -4.14 -14.59 0.78
CA LEU A 262 -4.57 -13.18 0.78
C LEU A 262 -3.71 -12.39 1.74
N ASN A 263 -3.16 -11.28 1.27
CA ASN A 263 -2.33 -10.42 2.11
C ASN A 263 -3.13 -9.31 2.75
N THR A 264 -2.65 -8.90 3.93
CA THR A 264 -2.97 -7.62 4.55
C THR A 264 -1.74 -6.72 4.50
N GLN A 265 -1.93 -5.42 4.38
CA GLN A 265 -0.86 -4.45 4.56
C GLN A 265 -0.84 -3.92 6.00
N HIS A 266 0.35 -3.75 6.54
CA HIS A 266 0.58 -3.19 7.86
C HIS A 266 1.62 -2.08 7.78
N ILE A 267 1.50 -1.11 8.69
CA ILE A 267 2.58 -0.17 8.97
C ILE A 267 3.54 -0.87 9.93
N VAL A 268 4.76 -1.14 9.47
CA VAL A 268 5.84 -1.68 10.32
C VAL A 268 6.75 -0.54 10.75
N ALA A 269 7.01 -0.41 12.03
CA ALA A 269 7.83 0.65 12.59
C ALA A 269 8.90 0.12 13.54
N ASN A 270 9.92 0.94 13.81
CA ASN A 270 10.91 0.66 14.84
C ASN A 270 10.24 0.55 16.22
N LYS A 271 10.50 -0.54 16.93
CA LYS A 271 9.86 -0.79 18.22
C LYS A 271 10.26 0.21 19.29
N ALA A 272 11.54 0.56 19.39
CA ALA A 272 12.00 1.55 20.37
C ALA A 272 11.37 2.93 20.10
N PHE A 273 11.21 3.31 18.83
CA PHE A 273 10.51 4.53 18.47
C PHE A 273 9.04 4.49 18.93
N THR A 274 8.31 3.40 18.67
CA THR A 274 6.90 3.29 19.05
C THR A 274 6.70 3.20 20.55
N ASP A 275 7.61 2.56 21.28
CA ASP A 275 7.59 2.50 22.74
C ASP A 275 7.78 3.91 23.36
N ALA A 276 8.62 4.74 22.76
CA ALA A 276 8.85 6.13 23.18
C ALA A 276 7.79 7.12 22.67
N ASN A 277 6.98 6.74 21.66
CA ASN A 277 6.01 7.61 21.00
C ASN A 277 4.62 6.96 20.92
N PRO A 278 3.85 6.90 22.02
CA PRO A 278 2.54 6.24 22.07
C PRO A 278 1.53 6.81 21.05
N ALA A 279 1.63 8.10 20.72
CA ALA A 279 0.79 8.71 19.68
C ALA A 279 1.06 8.12 18.29
N ALA A 280 2.32 7.97 17.90
CA ALA A 280 2.68 7.35 16.62
C ALA A 280 2.30 5.87 16.59
N ALA A 281 2.56 5.13 17.69
CA ALA A 281 2.16 3.74 17.83
C ALA A 281 0.65 3.57 17.61
N LYS A 282 -0.15 4.41 18.26
CA LYS A 282 -1.62 4.38 18.13
C LYS A 282 -2.07 4.78 16.74
N LEU A 283 -1.44 5.78 16.14
CA LEU A 283 -1.72 6.17 14.76
C LEU A 283 -1.53 4.98 13.81
N PHE A 284 -0.38 4.30 13.87
CA PHE A 284 -0.08 3.13 13.02
C PHE A 284 -1.06 1.98 13.23
N GLU A 285 -1.59 1.82 14.44
CA GLU A 285 -2.58 0.79 14.77
C GLU A 285 -3.97 1.07 14.18
N VAL A 286 -4.39 2.35 14.14
CA VAL A 286 -5.78 2.72 13.81
C VAL A 286 -5.99 3.15 12.37
N MET A 287 -4.92 3.52 11.66
CA MET A 287 -5.03 3.91 10.24
C MET A 287 -5.53 2.75 9.40
N LYS A 288 -6.54 3.03 8.55
CA LYS A 288 -7.10 2.08 7.60
C LYS A 288 -7.36 2.76 6.26
N LEU A 289 -6.84 2.17 5.19
CA LEU A 289 -7.03 2.64 3.83
C LEU A 289 -7.77 1.57 3.02
N PRO A 290 -8.98 1.86 2.51
CA PRO A 290 -9.74 0.90 1.72
C PRO A 290 -9.01 0.50 0.44
N VAL A 291 -9.02 -0.78 0.09
CA VAL A 291 -8.45 -1.32 -1.16
C VAL A 291 -8.98 -0.60 -2.40
N GLY A 292 -10.27 -0.23 -2.38
CA GLY A 292 -10.88 0.54 -3.48
C GLY A 292 -10.22 1.88 -3.73
N ASP A 293 -9.82 2.59 -2.67
CA ASP A 293 -9.15 3.89 -2.76
C ASP A 293 -7.72 3.74 -3.29
N ILE A 294 -7.02 2.67 -2.89
CA ILE A 294 -5.69 2.34 -3.42
C ILE A 294 -5.78 2.02 -4.92
N ASN A 295 -6.77 1.22 -5.34
CA ASN A 295 -7.00 0.91 -6.75
C ASN A 295 -7.30 2.17 -7.58
N ALA A 296 -8.17 3.05 -7.07
CA ALA A 296 -8.51 4.30 -7.74
C ALA A 296 -7.27 5.21 -7.89
N GLN A 297 -6.44 5.29 -6.84
CA GLN A 297 -5.19 6.04 -6.89
C GLN A 297 -4.19 5.46 -7.88
N ASN A 298 -4.01 4.14 -7.87
CA ASN A 298 -3.09 3.45 -8.78
C ASN A 298 -3.48 3.66 -10.24
N LEU A 299 -4.78 3.71 -10.53
CA LEU A 299 -5.29 3.98 -11.88
C LEU A 299 -4.96 5.42 -12.32
N ARG A 300 -5.11 6.42 -11.45
CA ARG A 300 -4.70 7.81 -11.75
C ARG A 300 -3.22 7.88 -12.10
N MET A 301 -2.36 7.21 -11.32
CA MET A 301 -0.92 7.18 -11.58
C MET A 301 -0.61 6.56 -12.95
N LYS A 302 -1.24 5.45 -13.27
CA LYS A 302 -1.12 4.80 -14.57
C LYS A 302 -1.58 5.72 -15.71
N ASP A 303 -2.60 6.53 -15.52
CA ASP A 303 -3.16 7.46 -16.51
C ASP A 303 -2.36 8.78 -16.61
N GLY A 304 -1.21 8.88 -15.90
CA GLY A 304 -0.22 9.95 -16.03
C GLY A 304 -0.13 10.95 -14.86
N GLU A 305 -1.01 10.84 -13.85
CA GLU A 305 -0.94 11.68 -12.64
C GLU A 305 0.02 11.04 -11.61
N ASN A 306 1.30 10.89 -11.96
CA ASN A 306 2.30 10.15 -11.18
C ASN A 306 3.50 10.98 -10.69
N LYS A 307 3.48 12.30 -10.91
CA LYS A 307 4.53 13.19 -10.41
C LYS A 307 4.37 13.42 -8.90
N PRO A 308 5.43 13.74 -8.16
CA PRO A 308 5.34 14.04 -6.73
C PRO A 308 4.23 15.04 -6.37
N ALA A 309 4.10 16.13 -7.14
CA ALA A 309 3.05 17.13 -6.92
C ALA A 309 1.62 16.59 -7.13
N ASP A 310 1.44 15.63 -8.04
CA ASP A 310 0.15 14.98 -8.25
C ASP A 310 -0.21 14.12 -7.04
N LEU A 311 0.74 13.33 -6.53
CA LEU A 311 0.54 12.46 -5.37
C LEU A 311 0.22 13.28 -4.10
N GLU A 312 0.93 14.38 -3.87
CA GLU A 312 0.61 15.30 -2.75
C GLU A 312 -0.82 15.84 -2.87
N ARG A 313 -1.21 16.33 -4.05
CA ARG A 313 -2.56 16.81 -4.34
C ARG A 313 -3.62 15.71 -4.12
N HIS A 314 -3.32 14.46 -4.51
CA HIS A 314 -4.23 13.32 -4.33
C HIS A 314 -4.41 12.98 -2.86
N VAL A 315 -3.33 13.00 -2.06
CA VAL A 315 -3.40 12.76 -0.62
C VAL A 315 -4.23 13.86 0.06
N ASP A 316 -3.99 15.14 -0.26
CA ASP A 316 -4.75 16.26 0.31
C ASP A 316 -6.24 16.17 -0.08
N ALA A 317 -6.55 15.78 -1.33
CA ALA A 317 -7.92 15.57 -1.78
C ALA A 317 -8.59 14.38 -1.07
N TRP A 318 -7.86 13.28 -0.84
CA TRP A 318 -8.36 12.13 -0.09
C TRP A 318 -8.66 12.51 1.36
N ILE A 319 -7.75 13.21 2.04
CA ILE A 319 -7.95 13.69 3.42
C ILE A 319 -9.19 14.56 3.50
N LYS A 320 -9.34 15.50 2.57
CA LYS A 320 -10.52 16.39 2.52
C LYS A 320 -11.82 15.59 2.34
N ALA A 321 -11.83 14.58 1.48
CA ALA A 321 -13.00 13.73 1.24
C ALA A 321 -13.32 12.82 2.44
N HIS A 322 -12.32 12.46 3.23
CA HIS A 322 -12.43 11.55 4.37
C HIS A 322 -12.05 12.24 5.71
N GLN A 323 -12.29 13.56 5.81
CA GLN A 323 -11.84 14.39 6.93
C GLN A 323 -12.21 13.79 8.30
N LYS A 324 -13.47 13.34 8.46
CA LYS A 324 -13.93 12.73 9.72
C LYS A 324 -13.12 11.49 10.12
N THR A 325 -12.76 10.66 9.14
CA THR A 325 -11.95 9.45 9.38
C THR A 325 -10.54 9.84 9.77
N PHE A 326 -9.94 10.78 9.02
CA PHE A 326 -8.59 11.28 9.29
C PHE A 326 -8.49 11.94 10.67
N ASP A 327 -9.42 12.83 11.01
CA ASP A 327 -9.48 13.48 12.32
C ASP A 327 -9.64 12.44 13.45
N GLY A 328 -10.47 11.41 13.24
CA GLY A 328 -10.64 10.34 14.21
C GLY A 328 -9.36 9.53 14.48
N TRP A 329 -8.47 9.36 13.49
CA TRP A 329 -7.14 8.76 13.72
C TRP A 329 -6.26 9.68 14.57
N ILE A 330 -6.25 10.98 14.25
CA ILE A 330 -5.47 11.99 14.96
C ILE A 330 -5.92 12.11 16.42
N GLU A 331 -7.23 12.14 16.68
CA GLU A 331 -7.79 12.19 18.03
C GLU A 331 -7.40 10.99 18.88
N GLN A 332 -7.52 9.77 18.32
CA GLN A 332 -7.11 8.54 19.00
C GLN A 332 -5.60 8.53 19.30
N ALA A 333 -4.78 9.01 18.36
CA ALA A 333 -3.34 9.11 18.54
C ALA A 333 -2.98 10.10 19.66
N ARG A 334 -3.60 11.30 19.68
CA ARG A 334 -3.42 12.29 20.77
C ARG A 334 -3.84 11.74 22.13
N ALA A 335 -4.97 11.04 22.19
CA ALA A 335 -5.45 10.44 23.42
C ALA A 335 -4.47 9.39 24.00
N ALA A 336 -3.75 8.67 23.14
CA ALA A 336 -2.75 7.70 23.55
C ALA A 336 -1.48 8.34 24.15
N ALA A 337 -1.14 9.56 23.75
CA ALA A 337 0.00 10.29 24.30
C ALA A 337 -0.20 10.78 25.74
N LYS A 338 -1.44 10.78 26.24
CA LYS A 338 -1.79 11.25 27.60
C LYS A 338 -1.71 10.15 28.67
N LYS A 339 -1.48 8.92 28.25
CA LYS A 339 -1.37 7.75 29.12
C LYS A 339 0.09 7.40 29.43
#